data_5dfcd4b45245d51d186e1987f9b721b9
#
_entry.id   5dfcd4b45245d51d186e1987f9b721b9
#
_cell.length_a   1.000
_cell.length_b   1.000
_cell.length_c   1.000
_cell.angle_alpha   90.00
_cell.angle_beta   90.00
_cell.angle_gamma   90.00
#
_symmetry.space_group_name_H-M   'P 1'
#
loop_
_entity.id
_entity.type
_entity.pdbx_description
1 polymer ?
#
loop_
_entity_poly.entity_id
_entity_poly.type
_entity_poly.pdbx_seq_one_letter_code
_entity_poly.pdbx_strand_id
1 'polypeptide(L)'
;MSIQAILQNRYADIEVEWVRYLNNPFDPERAHDLRVMIRTLRGLIKFLKRRLTPATYTTIDTNLSQAANLFGDLRELDVLIEETGTYAYAHPDKKTDYQDLLKILRDNRQHEMAQTLTEGTQATLKKIWKVSSSS
;
A
#
# COMPACT_ATOMS: atom_id res chain seq x y z
N MET A 1 -9.89 27.04 2.86
CA MET A 1 -9.28 25.89 3.54
C MET A 1 -7.77 25.94 3.33
N SER A 2 -7.00 25.76 4.39
CA SER A 2 -5.55 25.82 4.29
C SER A 2 -4.98 24.53 3.68
N ILE A 3 -3.80 24.63 3.07
CA ILE A 3 -3.07 23.46 2.54
C ILE A 3 -2.81 22.45 3.65
N GLN A 4 -2.41 22.96 4.83
CA GLN A 4 -2.16 22.10 5.98
C GLN A 4 -3.39 21.30 6.39
N ALA A 5 -4.57 21.93 6.41
CA ALA A 5 -5.81 21.23 6.74
C ALA A 5 -6.16 20.15 5.72
N ILE A 6 -5.92 20.42 4.43
CA ILE A 6 -6.13 19.42 3.35
C ILE A 6 -5.20 18.23 3.56
N LEU A 7 -3.92 18.46 3.85
CA LEU A 7 -2.96 17.39 4.07
C LEU A 7 -3.31 16.56 5.31
N GLN A 8 -3.72 17.22 6.41
CA GLN A 8 -4.15 16.51 7.62
C GLN A 8 -5.34 15.61 7.35
N ASN A 9 -6.32 16.07 6.57
CA ASN A 9 -7.49 15.28 6.20
C ASN A 9 -7.09 14.06 5.37
N ARG A 10 -6.15 14.22 4.42
CA ARG A 10 -5.65 13.11 3.60
C ARG A 10 -4.92 12.06 4.45
N TYR A 11 -4.12 12.50 5.43
CA TYR A 11 -3.45 11.57 6.34
C TYR A 11 -4.46 10.82 7.22
N ALA A 12 -5.48 11.51 7.71
CA ALA A 12 -6.54 10.89 8.50
C ALA A 12 -7.26 9.80 7.69
N ASP A 13 -7.54 10.05 6.42
CA ASP A 13 -8.15 9.07 5.53
C ASP A 13 -7.26 7.84 5.32
N ILE A 14 -5.95 8.05 5.17
CA ILE A 14 -4.98 6.95 5.05
C ILE A 14 -4.93 6.13 6.33
N GLU A 15 -4.96 6.78 7.51
CA GLU A 15 -5.01 6.06 8.78
C GLU A 15 -6.24 5.15 8.88
N VAL A 16 -7.40 5.64 8.45
CA VAL A 16 -8.63 4.84 8.42
C VAL A 16 -8.45 3.61 7.52
N GLU A 17 -7.90 3.80 6.32
CA GLU A 17 -7.65 2.68 5.41
C GLU A 17 -6.59 1.72 5.95
N TRP A 18 -5.60 2.23 6.68
CA TRP A 18 -4.61 1.40 7.37
C TRP A 18 -5.27 0.49 8.40
N VAL A 19 -6.18 1.03 9.21
CA VAL A 19 -6.93 0.24 10.20
C VAL A 19 -7.80 -0.81 9.50
N ARG A 20 -8.46 -0.45 8.41
CA ARG A 20 -9.25 -1.40 7.61
C ARG A 20 -8.38 -2.54 7.08
N TYR A 21 -7.19 -2.21 6.59
CA TYR A 21 -6.22 -3.20 6.14
C TYR A 21 -5.80 -4.13 7.29
N LEU A 22 -5.48 -3.60 8.46
CA LEU A 22 -5.08 -4.41 9.62
C LEU A 22 -6.19 -5.37 10.05
N ASN A 23 -7.45 -4.97 9.89
CA ASN A 23 -8.59 -5.81 10.24
C ASN A 23 -8.84 -6.93 9.22
N ASN A 24 -8.41 -6.74 7.97
CA ASN A 24 -8.58 -7.76 6.93
C ASN A 24 -7.46 -7.68 5.87
N PRO A 25 -6.22 -8.04 6.22
CA PRO A 25 -5.09 -7.94 5.29
C PRO A 25 -5.13 -8.99 4.17
N PHE A 26 -6.01 -9.98 4.26
CA PHE A 26 -6.19 -11.00 3.24
C PHE A 26 -7.00 -10.50 2.04
N ASP A 27 -7.82 -9.47 2.23
CA ASP A 27 -8.65 -8.91 1.17
C ASP A 27 -7.79 -8.02 0.24
N PRO A 28 -7.64 -8.39 -1.06
CA PRO A 28 -6.85 -7.59 -2.00
C PRO A 28 -7.31 -6.14 -2.12
N GLU A 29 -8.61 -5.88 -1.94
CA GLU A 29 -9.15 -4.53 -2.03
C GLU A 29 -8.62 -3.61 -0.91
N ARG A 30 -8.32 -4.16 0.26
CA ARG A 30 -7.80 -3.36 1.37
C ARG A 30 -6.40 -2.83 1.06
N ALA A 31 -5.50 -3.68 0.57
CA ALA A 31 -4.16 -3.25 0.16
C ALA A 31 -4.24 -2.30 -1.04
N HIS A 32 -5.14 -2.56 -1.99
CA HIS A 32 -5.32 -1.72 -3.17
C HIS A 32 -5.78 -0.31 -2.79
N ASP A 33 -6.82 -0.19 -1.96
CA ASP A 33 -7.35 1.09 -1.54
C ASP A 33 -6.31 1.92 -0.80
N LEU A 34 -5.57 1.28 0.10
CA LEU A 34 -4.50 1.93 0.84
C LEU A 34 -3.39 2.44 -0.10
N ARG A 35 -2.99 1.62 -1.06
CA ARG A 35 -1.97 1.99 -2.05
C ARG A 35 -2.42 3.17 -2.90
N VAL A 36 -3.69 3.17 -3.35
CA VAL A 36 -4.25 4.27 -4.16
C VAL A 36 -4.22 5.58 -3.37
N MET A 37 -4.61 5.54 -2.10
CA MET A 37 -4.60 6.73 -1.25
C MET A 37 -3.19 7.28 -1.02
N ILE A 38 -2.23 6.40 -0.77
CA ILE A 38 -0.82 6.79 -0.61
C ILE A 38 -0.31 7.44 -1.90
N ARG A 39 -0.58 6.83 -3.04
CA ARG A 39 -0.17 7.36 -4.34
C ARG A 39 -0.79 8.71 -4.62
N THR A 40 -2.07 8.89 -4.32
CA THR A 40 -2.78 10.14 -4.53
C THR A 40 -2.20 11.25 -3.66
N LEU A 41 -1.93 10.96 -2.39
CA LEU A 41 -1.31 11.93 -1.49
C LEU A 41 0.11 12.30 -1.96
N ARG A 42 0.87 11.31 -2.40
CA ARG A 42 2.23 11.55 -2.91
C ARG A 42 2.21 12.46 -4.14
N GLY A 43 1.23 12.27 -5.04
CA GLY A 43 1.02 13.17 -6.19
C GLY A 43 0.69 14.58 -5.75
N LEU A 44 -0.17 14.73 -4.75
CA LEU A 44 -0.54 16.03 -4.21
C LEU A 44 0.67 16.75 -3.58
N ILE A 45 1.49 16.02 -2.82
CA ILE A 45 2.71 16.56 -2.22
C ILE A 45 3.68 17.06 -3.29
N LYS A 46 3.85 16.32 -4.37
CA LYS A 46 4.69 16.76 -5.51
C LYS A 46 4.17 18.04 -6.14
N PHE A 47 2.85 18.15 -6.29
CA PHE A 47 2.21 19.36 -6.83
C PHE A 47 2.44 20.56 -5.90
N LEU A 48 2.46 20.35 -4.59
CA LEU A 48 2.63 21.40 -3.58
C LEU A 48 4.10 21.63 -3.18
N LYS A 49 5.04 21.01 -3.86
CA LYS A 49 6.47 21.03 -3.51
C LYS A 49 7.00 22.43 -3.22
N ARG A 50 6.61 23.42 -4.06
CA ARG A 50 7.08 24.81 -3.94
C ARG A 50 6.54 25.53 -2.71
N ARG A 51 5.48 25.01 -2.10
CA ARG A 51 4.84 25.59 -0.92
C ARG A 51 5.29 24.95 0.38
N LEU A 52 6.17 23.95 0.29
CA LEU A 52 6.74 23.25 1.43
C LEU A 52 8.24 23.56 1.51
N THR A 53 8.79 23.53 2.73
CA THR A 53 10.25 23.62 2.87
C THR A 53 10.89 22.39 2.23
N PRO A 54 12.09 22.51 1.63
CA PRO A 54 12.75 21.36 1.01
C PRO A 54 12.94 20.18 1.97
N ALA A 55 13.26 20.44 3.23
CA ALA A 55 13.43 19.40 4.24
C ALA A 55 12.09 18.67 4.52
N THR A 56 11.01 19.42 4.70
CA THR A 56 9.67 18.85 4.92
C THR A 56 9.23 18.01 3.73
N TYR A 57 9.37 18.54 2.52
CA TYR A 57 9.01 17.80 1.30
C TYR A 57 9.77 16.48 1.21
N THR A 58 11.09 16.50 1.38
CA THR A 58 11.94 15.31 1.26
C THR A 58 11.53 14.25 2.29
N THR A 59 11.29 14.66 3.53
CA THR A 59 10.89 13.74 4.61
C THR A 59 9.56 13.07 4.27
N ILE A 60 8.55 13.85 3.89
CA ILE A 60 7.22 13.33 3.58
C ILE A 60 7.29 12.42 2.35
N ASP A 61 7.94 12.85 1.29
CA ASP A 61 8.03 12.06 0.04
C ASP A 61 8.77 10.74 0.26
N THR A 62 9.86 10.75 1.01
CA THR A 62 10.60 9.53 1.35
C THR A 62 9.72 8.56 2.12
N ASN A 63 9.00 9.04 3.13
CA ASN A 63 8.13 8.21 3.96
C ASN A 63 6.98 7.61 3.14
N LEU A 64 6.33 8.42 2.31
CA LEU A 64 5.25 7.93 1.44
C LEU A 64 5.76 6.96 0.39
N SER A 65 6.97 7.18 -0.13
CA SER A 65 7.60 6.28 -1.10
C SER A 65 7.85 4.90 -0.50
N GLN A 66 8.35 4.84 0.73
CA GLN A 66 8.57 3.57 1.44
C GLN A 66 7.26 2.81 1.64
N ALA A 67 6.21 3.51 2.08
CA ALA A 67 4.88 2.91 2.24
C ALA A 67 4.31 2.43 0.90
N ALA A 68 4.46 3.23 -0.16
CA ALA A 68 3.98 2.88 -1.49
C ALA A 68 4.67 1.62 -2.03
N ASN A 69 5.97 1.47 -1.81
CA ASN A 69 6.72 0.29 -2.26
C ASN A 69 6.24 -0.97 -1.54
N LEU A 70 6.02 -0.89 -0.23
CA LEU A 70 5.56 -2.01 0.58
C LEU A 70 4.21 -2.54 0.09
N PHE A 71 3.23 -1.66 -0.13
CA PHE A 71 1.90 -2.05 -0.59
C PHE A 71 1.84 -2.28 -2.10
N GLY A 72 2.78 -1.73 -2.86
CA GLY A 72 2.93 -1.99 -4.29
C GLY A 72 3.26 -3.45 -4.57
N ASP A 73 4.16 -4.03 -3.79
CA ASP A 73 4.55 -5.44 -3.93
C ASP A 73 3.36 -6.38 -3.66
N LEU A 74 2.56 -6.07 -2.63
CA LEU A 74 1.33 -6.81 -2.36
C LEU A 74 0.33 -6.71 -3.53
N ARG A 75 0.13 -5.51 -4.05
CA ARG A 75 -0.81 -5.30 -5.16
C ARG A 75 -0.37 -6.05 -6.41
N GLU A 76 0.92 -6.06 -6.71
CA GLU A 76 1.46 -6.79 -7.84
C GLU A 76 1.16 -8.29 -7.73
N LEU A 77 1.37 -8.87 -6.56
CA LEU A 77 1.05 -10.28 -6.31
C LEU A 77 -0.46 -10.55 -6.43
N ASP A 78 -1.31 -9.67 -5.92
CA ASP A 78 -2.76 -9.82 -6.02
C ASP A 78 -3.21 -9.80 -7.48
N VAL A 79 -2.65 -8.92 -8.32
CA VAL A 79 -2.93 -8.87 -9.76
C VAL A 79 -2.50 -10.15 -10.44
N LEU A 80 -1.29 -10.64 -10.14
CA LEU A 80 -0.77 -11.90 -10.72
C LEU A 80 -1.63 -13.10 -10.33
N ILE A 81 -2.08 -13.17 -9.08
CA ILE A 81 -2.96 -14.25 -8.60
C ILE A 81 -4.28 -14.22 -9.37
N GLU A 82 -4.89 -13.05 -9.50
CA GLU A 82 -6.15 -12.88 -10.22
C GLU A 82 -6.02 -13.25 -11.70
N GLU A 83 -5.01 -12.73 -12.39
CA GLU A 83 -4.78 -13.02 -13.81
C GLU A 83 -4.46 -14.49 -14.04
N THR A 84 -3.63 -15.09 -13.20
CA THR A 84 -3.28 -16.51 -13.29
C THR A 84 -4.50 -17.39 -13.06
N GLY A 85 -5.34 -17.03 -12.08
CA GLY A 85 -6.58 -17.77 -11.80
C GLY A 85 -7.55 -17.72 -12.97
N THR A 86 -7.70 -16.55 -13.59
CA THR A 86 -8.56 -16.37 -14.77
C THR A 86 -8.05 -17.22 -15.95
N TYR A 87 -6.75 -17.21 -16.17
CA TYR A 87 -6.14 -17.99 -17.24
C TYR A 87 -6.29 -19.50 -16.99
N ALA A 88 -6.07 -19.93 -15.75
CA ALA A 88 -6.22 -21.34 -15.36
C ALA A 88 -7.65 -21.83 -15.57
N TYR A 89 -8.64 -21.01 -15.26
CA TYR A 89 -10.05 -21.34 -15.49
C TYR A 89 -10.34 -21.57 -16.97
N ALA A 90 -9.75 -20.75 -17.84
CA ALA A 90 -9.93 -20.85 -19.29
C ALA A 90 -9.14 -22.03 -19.93
N HIS A 91 -8.19 -22.63 -19.21
CA HIS A 91 -7.31 -23.69 -19.70
C HIS A 91 -7.27 -24.87 -18.73
N PRO A 92 -8.39 -25.62 -18.57
CA PRO A 92 -8.49 -26.68 -17.58
C PRO A 92 -7.56 -27.87 -17.83
N ASP A 93 -7.05 -28.01 -19.04
CA ASP A 93 -6.06 -29.05 -19.45
C ASP A 93 -4.70 -28.85 -18.78
N LYS A 94 -4.40 -27.65 -18.29
CA LYS A 94 -3.12 -27.30 -17.65
C LYS A 94 -3.26 -27.11 -16.14
N LYS A 95 -4.26 -27.74 -15.56
CA LYS A 95 -4.65 -27.58 -14.15
C LYS A 95 -3.48 -27.70 -13.17
N THR A 96 -2.64 -28.74 -13.32
CA THR A 96 -1.56 -28.99 -12.37
C THR A 96 -0.52 -27.88 -12.37
N ASP A 97 -0.12 -27.43 -13.57
CA ASP A 97 0.88 -26.37 -13.72
C ASP A 97 0.41 -25.07 -13.06
N TYR A 98 -0.86 -24.72 -13.28
CA TYR A 98 -1.42 -23.48 -12.72
C TYR A 98 -1.68 -23.59 -11.23
N GLN A 99 -2.02 -24.77 -10.72
CA GLN A 99 -2.16 -24.97 -9.28
C GLN A 99 -0.83 -24.75 -8.56
N ASP A 100 0.26 -25.28 -9.11
CA ASP A 100 1.60 -25.10 -8.55
C ASP A 100 2.02 -23.62 -8.57
N LEU A 101 1.78 -22.93 -9.69
CA LEU A 101 2.10 -21.51 -9.80
C LEU A 101 1.27 -20.67 -8.83
N LEU A 102 -0.04 -20.93 -8.73
CA LEU A 102 -0.91 -20.22 -7.80
C LEU A 102 -0.47 -20.41 -6.36
N LYS A 103 -0.02 -21.61 -6.00
CA LYS A 103 0.51 -21.88 -4.66
C LYS A 103 1.74 -21.03 -4.38
N ILE A 104 2.67 -20.97 -5.31
CA ILE A 104 3.88 -20.13 -5.18
C ILE A 104 3.50 -18.67 -5.00
N LEU A 105 2.59 -18.16 -5.83
CA LEU A 105 2.15 -16.76 -5.74
C LEU A 105 1.45 -16.46 -4.42
N ARG A 106 0.58 -17.36 -3.95
CA ARG A 106 -0.10 -17.20 -2.66
C ARG A 106 0.86 -17.27 -1.48
N ASP A 107 1.86 -18.14 -1.53
CA ASP A 107 2.87 -18.23 -0.48
C ASP A 107 3.69 -16.93 -0.43
N ASN A 108 4.05 -16.38 -1.58
CA ASN A 108 4.74 -15.08 -1.65
C ASN A 108 3.86 -13.95 -1.13
N ARG A 109 2.58 -13.95 -1.47
CA ARG A 109 1.63 -12.95 -0.99
C ARG A 109 1.50 -13.02 0.53
N GLN A 110 1.44 -14.22 1.09
CA GLN A 110 1.40 -14.45 2.54
C GLN A 110 2.65 -13.88 3.21
N HIS A 111 3.81 -14.11 2.62
CA HIS A 111 5.09 -13.61 3.13
C HIS A 111 5.13 -12.07 3.12
N GLU A 112 4.75 -11.45 2.01
CA GLU A 112 4.72 -9.98 1.91
C GLU A 112 3.69 -9.37 2.87
N MET A 113 2.53 -10.00 3.02
CA MET A 113 1.53 -9.58 3.99
C MET A 113 2.09 -9.62 5.40
N ALA A 114 2.78 -10.71 5.76
CA ALA A 114 3.38 -10.86 7.08
C ALA A 114 4.40 -9.75 7.36
N GLN A 115 5.16 -9.32 6.35
CA GLN A 115 6.08 -8.19 6.50
C GLN A 115 5.37 -6.90 6.90
N THR A 116 4.18 -6.66 6.35
CA THR A 116 3.40 -5.45 6.68
C THR A 116 2.85 -5.48 8.11
N LEU A 117 2.71 -6.68 8.68
CA LEU A 117 2.09 -6.88 10.00
C LEU A 117 3.11 -7.01 11.13
N THR A 118 4.41 -6.94 10.85
CA THR A 118 5.43 -6.98 11.90
C THR A 118 5.34 -5.73 12.79
N GLU A 119 5.69 -5.87 14.06
CA GLU A 119 5.71 -4.73 15.00
C GLU A 119 6.61 -3.62 14.50
N GLY A 120 7.79 -3.97 13.94
CA GLY A 120 8.72 -2.99 13.38
C GLY A 120 8.13 -2.20 12.23
N THR A 121 7.46 -2.87 11.30
CA THR A 121 6.79 -2.21 10.17
C THR A 121 5.64 -1.33 10.65
N GLN A 122 4.80 -1.84 11.54
CA GLN A 122 3.68 -1.07 12.09
C GLN A 122 4.17 0.18 12.84
N ALA A 123 5.23 0.06 13.63
CA ALA A 123 5.82 1.20 14.33
C ALA A 123 6.36 2.25 13.34
N THR A 124 7.02 1.80 12.27
CA THR A 124 7.53 2.68 11.22
C THR A 124 6.39 3.43 10.53
N LEU A 125 5.33 2.73 10.14
CA LEU A 125 4.17 3.35 9.48
C LEU A 125 3.46 4.33 10.39
N LYS A 126 3.29 4.01 11.67
CA LYS A 126 2.71 4.94 12.66
C LYS A 126 3.55 6.21 12.79
N LYS A 127 4.87 6.09 12.81
CA LYS A 127 5.77 7.24 12.80
C LYS A 127 5.56 8.13 11.58
N ILE A 128 5.44 7.51 10.41
CA ILE A 128 5.20 8.22 9.15
C ILE A 128 3.91 9.03 9.24
N TRP A 129 2.81 8.41 9.63
CA TRP A 129 1.51 9.08 9.75
C TRP A 129 1.55 10.20 10.79
N LYS A 130 2.18 9.96 11.93
CA LYS A 130 2.23 10.92 13.03
C LYS A 130 3.06 12.16 12.69
N VAL A 131 4.23 11.99 12.09
CA VAL A 131 5.09 13.10 11.66
C VAL A 131 4.40 13.92 10.58
N SER A 132 3.76 13.24 9.63
CA SER A 132 3.07 13.89 8.53
C SER A 132 1.85 14.68 9.00
N SER A 133 1.12 14.19 10.00
CA SER A 133 -0.07 14.86 10.53
C SER A 133 0.27 16.06 11.41
N SER A 134 1.47 16.13 11.99
CA SER A 134 1.90 17.23 12.86
C SER A 134 2.56 18.37 12.10
N SER A 135 2.90 18.16 10.85
CA SER A 135 3.50 19.18 9.99
C SER A 135 2.46 19.80 9.06
#